data_0bc89d23bca6a0e97541dda9590b14e5
#
_entry.id   0bc89d23bca6a0e97541dda9590b14e5
#
_cell.length_a   1.000
_cell.length_b   1.000
_cell.length_c   1.000
_cell.angle_alpha   90.00
_cell.angle_beta   90.00
_cell.angle_gamma   90.00
#
_symmetry.space_group_name_H-M   'P 1'
#
loop_
_entity.id
_entity.type
_entity.pdbx_description
1 polymer ?
#
loop_
_entity_poly.entity_id
_entity_poly.type
_entity_poly.pdbx_seq_one_letter_code
_entity_poly.pdbx_strand_id
1 'polypeptide(L)'
;GATRMFTTQNEQFQFTAVASDGTWAGREKHTQWPGEGPNKGKKGDPVFDAFYATQVETVISPEVTQQRNQDAGAALLDKIGPAIILTHSQSGPFGWLIADARPKLVKAVIGVEPSGPPFENAIIGTGKSRAWGPADIKLTYDPPVNDPKEIEVVRDEKADGPDLFVCWMQKAPARQLVNLKNIPAVIIAGEASYHQLYDHCTAKYLNQAGMKTEWLPLQKVGIRGNGHMVMIEKNNLQIAKVIDDWVKKNVK
;
A
#
# COMPACT_ATOMS: atom_id res chain seq x y z
N GLY A 1 -9.18 4.10 22.02
CA GLY A 1 -7.73 3.86 21.91
C GLY A 1 -6.99 5.18 21.81
N ALA A 2 -5.67 5.16 22.05
CA ALA A 2 -4.86 6.36 21.90
C ALA A 2 -4.85 6.81 20.44
N THR A 3 -4.82 8.11 20.22
CA THR A 3 -4.75 8.76 18.90
C THR A 3 -3.49 9.61 18.80
N ARG A 4 -3.08 9.94 17.58
CA ARG A 4 -2.01 10.89 17.29
C ARG A 4 -2.37 11.76 16.09
N MET A 5 -1.80 12.95 16.06
CA MET A 5 -1.80 13.84 14.90
C MET A 5 -0.41 13.86 14.29
N PHE A 6 -0.31 13.78 12.97
CA PHE A 6 0.95 13.98 12.29
C PHE A 6 1.31 15.46 12.24
N THR A 7 2.59 15.77 12.43
CA THR A 7 3.10 17.15 12.31
C THR A 7 3.23 17.55 10.84
N THR A 8 3.28 18.85 10.57
CA THR A 8 3.56 19.36 9.21
C THR A 8 4.87 18.80 8.65
N GLN A 9 5.91 18.63 9.50
CA GLN A 9 7.19 18.04 9.08
C GLN A 9 7.04 16.58 8.66
N ASN A 10 6.25 15.78 9.40
CA ASN A 10 6.00 14.39 9.02
C ASN A 10 5.29 14.31 7.65
N GLU A 11 4.27 15.13 7.44
CA GLU A 11 3.51 15.17 6.18
C GLU A 11 4.37 15.63 4.99
N GLN A 12 5.17 16.69 5.18
CA GLN A 12 6.12 17.14 4.17
C GLN A 12 7.14 16.09 3.80
N PHE A 13 7.70 15.43 4.81
CA PHE A 13 8.69 14.39 4.61
C PHE A 13 8.13 13.20 3.82
N GLN A 14 6.93 12.72 4.20
CA GLN A 14 6.39 11.49 3.64
C GLN A 14 5.68 11.71 2.29
N PHE A 15 4.94 12.80 2.14
CA PHE A 15 3.94 12.88 1.09
C PHE A 15 4.24 13.90 0.00
N THR A 16 4.99 14.96 0.31
CA THR A 16 5.23 16.00 -0.70
C THR A 16 6.60 15.88 -1.37
N ALA A 17 7.42 14.95 -0.88
CA ALA A 17 8.75 14.66 -1.39
C ALA A 17 9.54 15.93 -1.74
N VAL A 18 9.64 16.82 -0.76
CA VAL A 18 10.55 17.94 -0.91
C VAL A 18 11.94 17.34 -1.03
N ALA A 19 12.54 17.49 -2.20
CA ALA A 19 13.75 16.79 -2.64
C ALA A 19 15.00 16.98 -1.76
N SER A 20 14.92 17.89 -0.79
CA SER A 20 16.07 18.35 -0.01
C SER A 20 16.70 17.33 0.95
N ASP A 21 16.00 16.23 1.29
CA ASP A 21 16.45 15.45 2.44
C ASP A 21 17.03 14.07 2.09
N GLY A 22 17.08 13.70 0.80
CA GLY A 22 17.83 12.55 0.30
C GLY A 22 17.60 11.20 1.00
N THR A 23 16.41 10.97 1.56
CA THR A 23 16.15 9.83 2.45
C THR A 23 15.84 8.52 1.75
N TRP A 24 15.48 8.55 0.46
CA TRP A 24 15.31 7.35 -0.36
C TRP A 24 15.68 7.61 -1.81
N ALA A 25 16.11 6.57 -2.51
CA ALA A 25 16.48 6.64 -3.92
C ALA A 25 15.27 6.98 -4.80
N GLY A 26 15.46 7.90 -5.74
CA GLY A 26 14.40 8.33 -6.67
C GLY A 26 13.54 9.48 -6.19
N ARG A 27 13.68 9.93 -4.95
CA ARG A 27 12.93 11.06 -4.39
C ARG A 27 13.09 12.35 -5.20
N GLU A 28 14.25 12.60 -5.71
CA GLU A 28 14.60 13.76 -6.55
C GLU A 28 13.79 13.81 -7.86
N LYS A 29 13.17 12.71 -8.26
CA LYS A 29 12.33 12.63 -9.46
C LYS A 29 10.92 13.17 -9.25
N HIS A 30 10.55 13.57 -8.03
CA HIS A 30 9.20 14.05 -7.73
C HIS A 30 8.92 15.40 -8.40
N THR A 31 8.17 15.39 -9.51
CA THR A 31 7.86 16.57 -10.33
C THR A 31 6.37 16.87 -10.43
N GLN A 32 5.52 15.97 -9.96
CA GLN A 32 4.06 16.05 -10.15
C GLN A 32 3.30 16.75 -9.04
N TRP A 33 3.96 17.14 -7.94
CA TRP A 33 3.30 17.94 -6.92
C TRP A 33 2.71 19.23 -7.51
N PRO A 34 1.42 19.56 -7.28
CA PRO A 34 0.74 20.66 -7.96
C PRO A 34 1.10 22.05 -7.42
N GLY A 35 1.67 22.17 -6.21
CA GLY A 35 2.11 23.45 -5.65
C GLY A 35 3.28 24.07 -6.42
N GLU A 36 3.46 25.37 -6.26
CA GLU A 36 4.46 26.18 -6.96
C GLU A 36 5.22 27.10 -5.99
N GLY A 37 6.28 27.75 -6.51
CA GLY A 37 7.07 28.71 -5.77
C GLY A 37 8.04 28.13 -4.75
N PRO A 38 8.64 28.97 -3.88
CA PRO A 38 9.71 28.55 -2.97
C PRO A 38 9.25 27.62 -1.85
N ASN A 39 7.96 27.65 -1.54
CA ASN A 39 7.35 26.79 -0.51
C ASN A 39 6.69 25.52 -1.08
N LYS A 40 6.89 25.22 -2.36
CA LYS A 40 6.29 24.06 -3.01
C LYS A 40 6.42 22.80 -2.16
N GLY A 41 5.27 22.18 -1.80
CA GLY A 41 5.18 20.99 -0.96
C GLY A 41 5.49 21.20 0.52
N LYS A 42 5.54 22.45 1.00
CA LYS A 42 5.81 22.82 2.40
C LYS A 42 4.69 23.70 2.96
N LYS A 43 4.73 23.95 4.26
CA LYS A 43 3.88 24.96 4.91
C LYS A 43 4.03 26.31 4.20
N GLY A 44 2.90 26.92 3.85
CA GLY A 44 2.82 28.14 3.04
C GLY A 44 2.67 27.88 1.53
N ASP A 45 2.71 26.63 1.06
CA ASP A 45 2.17 26.23 -0.23
C ASP A 45 0.65 26.04 -0.09
N PRO A 46 -0.19 26.77 -0.83
CA PRO A 46 -1.65 26.65 -0.70
C PRO A 46 -2.17 25.22 -0.88
N VAL A 47 -1.52 24.42 -1.75
CA VAL A 47 -1.90 23.01 -1.97
C VAL A 47 -1.55 22.17 -0.75
N PHE A 48 -0.35 22.35 -0.19
CA PHE A 48 0.06 21.67 1.03
C PHE A 48 -0.82 22.07 2.22
N ASP A 49 -1.08 23.34 2.40
CA ASP A 49 -1.87 23.86 3.52
C ASP A 49 -3.32 23.33 3.44
N ALA A 50 -3.92 23.30 2.24
CA ALA A 50 -5.23 22.70 2.03
C ALA A 50 -5.23 21.19 2.31
N PHE A 51 -4.23 20.45 1.85
CA PHE A 51 -4.05 19.03 2.15
C PHE A 51 -3.90 18.81 3.66
N TYR A 52 -3.01 19.55 4.32
CA TYR A 52 -2.78 19.40 5.76
C TYR A 52 -4.02 19.72 6.60
N ALA A 53 -4.84 20.68 6.17
CA ALA A 53 -6.09 21.05 6.84
C ALA A 53 -7.13 19.92 6.84
N THR A 54 -7.00 18.91 5.97
CA THR A 54 -7.86 17.74 5.96
C THR A 54 -7.45 16.66 6.98
N GLN A 55 -6.27 16.79 7.58
CA GLN A 55 -5.75 15.77 8.50
C GLN A 55 -6.51 15.78 9.82
N VAL A 56 -6.77 14.59 10.34
CA VAL A 56 -7.43 14.38 11.63
C VAL A 56 -6.60 13.41 12.47
N GLU A 57 -6.85 13.36 13.76
CA GLU A 57 -6.22 12.37 14.64
C GLU A 57 -6.49 10.94 14.15
N THR A 58 -5.44 10.13 14.11
CA THR A 58 -5.52 8.72 13.74
C THR A 58 -5.32 7.82 14.96
N VAL A 59 -6.00 6.67 14.97
CA VAL A 59 -5.81 5.62 15.98
C VAL A 59 -4.40 5.03 15.82
N ILE A 60 -3.66 4.93 16.93
CA ILE A 60 -2.26 4.48 16.91
C ILE A 60 -2.15 2.99 16.57
N SER A 61 -3.04 2.14 17.10
CA SER A 61 -2.97 0.69 16.88
C SER A 61 -3.41 0.31 15.46
N PRO A 62 -2.52 -0.26 14.63
CA PRO A 62 -2.86 -0.79 13.32
C PRO A 62 -3.87 -1.94 13.43
N GLU A 63 -3.76 -2.81 14.44
CA GLU A 63 -4.66 -3.95 14.63
C GLU A 63 -6.10 -3.49 14.86
N VAL A 64 -6.29 -2.49 15.76
CA VAL A 64 -7.62 -1.91 16.02
C VAL A 64 -8.20 -1.27 14.77
N THR A 65 -7.37 -0.52 14.03
CA THR A 65 -7.79 0.15 12.81
C THR A 65 -8.15 -0.87 11.72
N GLN A 66 -7.32 -1.88 11.52
CA GLN A 66 -7.56 -2.93 10.54
C GLN A 66 -8.80 -3.74 10.86
N GLN A 67 -9.01 -4.14 12.13
CA GLN A 67 -10.21 -4.88 12.52
C GLN A 67 -11.48 -4.08 12.26
N ARG A 68 -11.52 -2.81 12.66
CA ARG A 68 -12.69 -1.94 12.45
C ARG A 68 -13.00 -1.75 10.96
N ASN A 69 -11.97 -1.58 10.13
CA ASN A 69 -12.16 -1.40 8.69
C ASN A 69 -12.53 -2.70 7.99
N GLN A 70 -12.02 -3.85 8.44
CA GLN A 70 -12.46 -5.16 7.95
C GLN A 70 -13.95 -5.36 8.23
N ASP A 71 -14.39 -5.13 9.47
CA ASP A 71 -15.78 -5.33 9.89
C ASP A 71 -16.73 -4.38 9.13
N ALA A 72 -16.37 -3.10 9.06
CA ALA A 72 -17.16 -2.10 8.36
C ALA A 72 -17.22 -2.33 6.85
N GLY A 73 -16.08 -2.68 6.23
CA GLY A 73 -16.00 -2.99 4.81
C GLY A 73 -16.77 -4.26 4.45
N ALA A 74 -16.70 -5.30 5.28
CA ALA A 74 -17.49 -6.50 5.11
C ALA A 74 -19.01 -6.22 5.20
N ALA A 75 -19.44 -5.45 6.21
CA ALA A 75 -20.83 -5.04 6.36
C ALA A 75 -21.32 -4.17 5.19
N LEU A 76 -20.46 -3.29 4.66
CA LEU A 76 -20.77 -2.50 3.47
C LEU A 76 -20.99 -3.40 2.25
N LEU A 77 -20.10 -4.38 2.01
CA LEU A 77 -20.25 -5.32 0.90
C LEU A 77 -21.53 -6.18 1.04
N ASP A 78 -21.85 -6.61 2.25
CA ASP A 78 -23.12 -7.33 2.51
C ASP A 78 -24.35 -6.50 2.12
N LYS A 79 -24.26 -5.18 2.23
CA LYS A 79 -25.33 -4.24 1.91
C LYS A 79 -25.41 -3.87 0.43
N ILE A 80 -24.26 -3.63 -0.23
CA ILE A 80 -24.22 -3.11 -1.60
C ILE A 80 -23.99 -4.20 -2.66
N GLY A 81 -23.57 -5.40 -2.26
CA GLY A 81 -23.22 -6.48 -3.17
C GLY A 81 -21.76 -6.41 -3.68
N PRO A 82 -21.44 -7.14 -4.76
CA PRO A 82 -20.09 -7.25 -5.27
C PRO A 82 -19.47 -5.92 -5.70
N ALA A 83 -18.19 -5.68 -5.32
CA ALA A 83 -17.46 -4.46 -5.65
C ALA A 83 -15.97 -4.73 -5.90
N ILE A 84 -15.32 -3.77 -6.53
CA ILE A 84 -13.87 -3.64 -6.61
C ILE A 84 -13.43 -2.78 -5.42
N ILE A 85 -12.38 -3.22 -4.73
CA ILE A 85 -11.81 -2.46 -3.62
C ILE A 85 -10.56 -1.74 -4.09
N LEU A 86 -10.55 -0.42 -3.95
CA LEU A 86 -9.36 0.40 -4.14
C LEU A 86 -8.93 0.97 -2.79
N THR A 87 -7.66 0.79 -2.45
CA THR A 87 -7.06 1.27 -1.21
C THR A 87 -5.80 2.07 -1.51
N HIS A 88 -5.47 3.00 -0.61
CA HIS A 88 -4.22 3.76 -0.67
C HIS A 88 -3.54 3.78 0.70
N SER A 89 -2.21 3.66 0.71
CA SER A 89 -1.37 3.86 1.89
C SER A 89 -1.80 3.01 3.09
N GLN A 90 -2.10 3.63 4.23
CA GLN A 90 -2.55 2.97 5.45
C GLN A 90 -3.74 2.01 5.24
N SER A 91 -4.62 2.31 4.28
CA SER A 91 -5.75 1.43 3.97
C SER A 91 -5.39 0.20 3.11
N GLY A 92 -4.14 0.06 2.66
CA GLY A 92 -3.71 -1.10 1.88
C GLY A 92 -4.10 -2.44 2.49
N PRO A 93 -3.73 -2.73 3.76
CA PRO A 93 -4.13 -3.96 4.45
C PRO A 93 -5.64 -4.18 4.52
N PHE A 94 -6.45 -3.11 4.55
CA PHE A 94 -7.92 -3.25 4.61
C PHE A 94 -8.46 -3.96 3.36
N GLY A 95 -7.86 -3.72 2.18
CA GLY A 95 -8.24 -4.38 0.94
C GLY A 95 -8.12 -5.90 1.01
N TRP A 96 -6.99 -6.38 1.51
CA TRP A 96 -6.73 -7.82 1.69
C TRP A 96 -7.66 -8.42 2.75
N LEU A 97 -7.86 -7.72 3.85
CA LEU A 97 -8.68 -8.18 4.98
C LEU A 97 -10.17 -8.23 4.64
N ILE A 98 -10.71 -7.24 3.94
CA ILE A 98 -12.10 -7.23 3.48
C ILE A 98 -12.32 -8.33 2.44
N ALA A 99 -11.34 -8.53 1.54
CA ALA A 99 -11.40 -9.59 0.55
C ALA A 99 -11.35 -10.99 1.21
N ASP A 100 -10.54 -11.17 2.25
CA ASP A 100 -10.51 -12.41 3.04
C ASP A 100 -11.84 -12.69 3.75
N ALA A 101 -12.47 -11.63 4.30
CA ALA A 101 -13.75 -11.75 4.98
C ALA A 101 -14.95 -11.96 4.04
N ARG A 102 -14.88 -11.46 2.80
CA ARG A 102 -15.98 -11.53 1.80
C ARG A 102 -15.48 -11.90 0.40
N PRO A 103 -14.80 -13.06 0.23
CA PRO A 103 -14.12 -13.41 -1.02
C PRO A 103 -15.07 -13.50 -2.23
N LYS A 104 -16.34 -13.79 -2.02
CA LYS A 104 -17.36 -13.87 -3.08
C LYS A 104 -17.90 -12.51 -3.53
N LEU A 105 -17.69 -11.46 -2.73
CA LEU A 105 -18.18 -10.11 -2.99
C LEU A 105 -17.08 -9.17 -3.48
N VAL A 106 -15.80 -9.57 -3.43
CA VAL A 106 -14.70 -8.77 -3.92
C VAL A 106 -14.31 -9.21 -5.33
N LYS A 107 -14.49 -8.33 -6.30
CA LYS A 107 -14.18 -8.58 -7.72
C LYS A 107 -12.69 -8.40 -8.05
N ALA A 108 -12.03 -7.46 -7.38
CA ALA A 108 -10.60 -7.19 -7.48
C ALA A 108 -10.13 -6.34 -6.30
N VAL A 109 -8.82 -6.35 -6.03
CA VAL A 109 -8.18 -5.43 -5.09
C VAL A 109 -7.11 -4.62 -5.80
N ILE A 110 -7.21 -3.29 -5.68
CA ILE A 110 -6.25 -2.33 -6.23
C ILE A 110 -5.57 -1.64 -5.05
N GLY A 111 -4.32 -1.98 -4.81
CA GLY A 111 -3.49 -1.35 -3.79
C GLY A 111 -2.64 -0.25 -4.41
N VAL A 112 -2.98 1.00 -4.16
CA VAL A 112 -2.12 2.12 -4.53
C VAL A 112 -1.22 2.40 -3.34
N GLU A 113 0.06 2.08 -3.49
CA GLU A 113 1.08 2.26 -2.45
C GLU A 113 0.63 1.73 -1.08
N PRO A 114 0.22 0.45 -0.99
CA PRO A 114 -0.32 -0.12 0.25
C PRO A 114 0.75 -0.20 1.34
N SER A 115 0.38 0.08 2.59
CA SER A 115 1.29 -0.11 3.73
C SER A 115 1.96 -1.49 3.68
N GLY A 116 3.27 -1.47 3.68
CA GLY A 116 4.16 -2.63 3.51
C GLY A 116 5.57 -2.30 4.00
N PRO A 117 6.55 -3.15 3.67
CA PRO A 117 6.43 -4.52 3.17
C PRO A 117 5.92 -5.50 4.22
N PRO A 118 5.70 -6.79 3.88
CA PRO A 118 5.39 -7.83 4.87
C PRO A 118 6.45 -7.95 5.96
N PHE A 119 6.03 -8.18 7.21
CA PHE A 119 6.83 -8.51 8.40
C PHE A 119 7.71 -7.41 8.99
N GLU A 120 8.00 -6.33 8.28
CA GLU A 120 8.80 -5.23 8.82
C GLU A 120 8.37 -3.87 8.25
N ASN A 121 8.82 -2.80 8.89
CA ASN A 121 8.74 -1.46 8.35
C ASN A 121 9.98 -1.16 7.50
N ALA A 122 9.79 -0.41 6.42
CA ALA A 122 10.86 0.00 5.52
C ALA A 122 10.75 1.50 5.23
N ILE A 123 11.86 2.19 5.14
CA ILE A 123 12.01 3.61 4.80
C ILE A 123 11.35 4.52 5.86
N ILE A 124 10.03 4.40 6.05
CA ILE A 124 9.28 5.15 7.05
C ILE A 124 9.09 4.26 8.27
N GLY A 125 9.90 4.47 9.28
CA GLY A 125 9.94 3.65 10.48
C GLY A 125 10.85 2.43 10.38
N THR A 126 11.01 1.75 11.51
CA THR A 126 11.86 0.56 11.66
C THR A 126 11.15 -0.51 12.49
N GLY A 127 11.67 -1.72 12.47
CA GLY A 127 11.21 -2.83 13.30
C GLY A 127 10.12 -3.69 12.65
N LYS A 128 9.70 -4.73 13.39
CA LYS A 128 8.70 -5.70 12.93
C LYS A 128 7.32 -5.08 12.85
N SER A 129 6.56 -5.50 11.87
CA SER A 129 5.18 -5.06 11.60
C SER A 129 4.47 -6.13 10.76
N ARG A 130 3.17 -6.03 10.62
CA ARG A 130 2.38 -6.91 9.72
C ARG A 130 2.72 -8.39 9.91
N ALA A 131 2.59 -8.86 11.15
CA ALA A 131 2.98 -10.22 11.55
C ALA A 131 2.25 -11.33 10.78
N TRP A 132 1.12 -11.02 10.13
CA TRP A 132 0.35 -11.94 9.30
C TRP A 132 0.69 -11.83 7.80
N GLY A 133 1.86 -11.30 7.45
CA GLY A 133 2.29 -11.05 6.08
C GLY A 133 1.86 -9.66 5.62
N PRO A 134 0.78 -9.51 4.83
CA PRO A 134 0.37 -8.20 4.32
C PRO A 134 -0.54 -7.41 5.30
N ALA A 135 -0.75 -7.92 6.53
CA ALA A 135 -1.62 -7.32 7.54
C ALA A 135 -1.10 -7.52 8.97
N ASP A 136 -1.62 -6.73 9.92
CA ASP A 136 -1.31 -6.84 11.35
C ASP A 136 -2.33 -7.72 12.11
N ILE A 137 -3.46 -8.07 11.50
CA ILE A 137 -4.46 -8.99 12.03
C ILE A 137 -4.59 -10.24 11.15
N LYS A 138 -5.27 -11.25 11.69
CA LYS A 138 -5.38 -12.59 11.10
C LYS A 138 -5.95 -12.57 9.68
N LEU A 139 -5.31 -13.33 8.80
CA LEU A 139 -5.78 -13.72 7.48
C LEU A 139 -5.98 -15.23 7.44
N THR A 140 -6.82 -15.71 6.53
CA THR A 140 -7.16 -17.13 6.40
C THR A 140 -6.13 -17.86 5.54
N TYR A 141 -5.26 -18.62 6.20
CA TYR A 141 -4.25 -19.48 5.57
C TYR A 141 -4.65 -20.95 5.48
N ASP A 142 -4.08 -21.65 4.52
CA ASP A 142 -4.07 -23.11 4.42
C ASP A 142 -2.61 -23.59 4.19
N PRO A 143 -2.04 -24.48 5.04
CA PRO A 143 -2.60 -24.95 6.32
C PRO A 143 -2.92 -23.80 7.28
N PRO A 144 -3.91 -23.97 8.19
CA PRO A 144 -4.35 -22.92 9.11
C PRO A 144 -3.21 -22.35 9.97
N VAL A 145 -3.28 -21.04 10.24
CA VAL A 145 -2.40 -20.31 11.17
C VAL A 145 -3.24 -19.77 12.31
N ASN A 146 -2.85 -20.07 13.55
CA ASN A 146 -3.52 -19.57 14.75
C ASN A 146 -2.70 -18.50 15.48
N ASP A 147 -1.38 -18.61 15.43
CA ASP A 147 -0.44 -17.58 15.91
C ASP A 147 0.45 -17.15 14.73
N PRO A 148 0.66 -15.85 14.50
CA PRO A 148 1.51 -15.39 13.41
C PRO A 148 2.95 -15.92 13.48
N LYS A 149 3.43 -16.34 14.65
CA LYS A 149 4.73 -17.01 14.82
C LYS A 149 4.85 -18.35 14.10
N GLU A 150 3.72 -18.97 13.74
CA GLU A 150 3.69 -20.19 12.93
C GLU A 150 4.03 -19.94 11.46
N ILE A 151 4.04 -18.66 11.02
CA ILE A 151 4.51 -18.29 9.70
C ILE A 151 6.03 -18.18 9.75
N GLU A 152 6.72 -19.27 9.39
CA GLU A 152 8.17 -19.22 9.28
C GLU A 152 8.57 -18.31 8.13
N VAL A 153 9.42 -17.32 8.41
CA VAL A 153 9.85 -16.32 7.44
C VAL A 153 11.35 -16.41 7.18
N VAL A 154 11.74 -16.14 5.94
CA VAL A 154 13.12 -16.05 5.48
C VAL A 154 13.31 -14.74 4.72
N ARG A 155 14.48 -14.18 4.82
CA ARG A 155 14.84 -13.02 4.00
C ARG A 155 15.47 -13.50 2.70
N ASP A 156 15.10 -12.89 1.58
CA ASP A 156 15.76 -13.17 0.30
C ASP A 156 17.28 -12.90 0.42
N GLU A 157 18.08 -13.64 -0.33
CA GLU A 157 19.54 -13.49 -0.29
C GLU A 157 20.01 -12.14 -0.86
N LYS A 158 19.26 -11.59 -1.82
CA LYS A 158 19.55 -10.32 -2.48
C LYS A 158 18.28 -9.58 -2.89
N ALA A 159 18.44 -8.28 -3.09
CA ALA A 159 17.36 -7.45 -3.64
C ALA A 159 17.03 -7.83 -5.09
N ASP A 160 15.77 -7.65 -5.49
CA ASP A 160 15.30 -7.91 -6.86
C ASP A 160 15.80 -6.87 -7.89
N GLY A 161 16.45 -5.81 -7.44
CA GLY A 161 17.03 -4.76 -8.29
C GLY A 161 17.81 -3.72 -7.50
N PRO A 162 18.48 -2.77 -8.18
CA PRO A 162 19.19 -1.67 -7.54
C PRO A 162 18.24 -0.86 -6.64
N ASP A 163 18.73 -0.47 -5.49
CA ASP A 163 18.03 0.33 -4.48
C ASP A 163 16.74 -0.29 -3.92
N LEU A 164 16.37 -1.50 -4.36
CA LEU A 164 15.17 -2.18 -3.88
C LEU A 164 15.44 -2.87 -2.53
N PHE A 165 14.38 -2.95 -1.74
CA PHE A 165 14.39 -3.61 -0.46
C PHE A 165 14.57 -5.14 -0.64
N VAL A 166 15.29 -5.78 0.27
CA VAL A 166 15.39 -7.25 0.30
C VAL A 166 14.16 -7.80 1.01
N CYS A 167 13.34 -8.58 0.30
CA CYS A 167 12.05 -9.00 0.79
C CYS A 167 12.13 -10.08 1.88
N TRP A 168 11.18 -10.04 2.80
CA TRP A 168 10.84 -11.14 3.68
C TRP A 168 9.74 -11.99 3.05
N MET A 169 9.96 -13.30 2.98
CA MET A 169 9.09 -14.27 2.34
C MET A 169 8.75 -15.40 3.32
N GLN A 170 7.71 -16.17 3.04
CA GLN A 170 7.50 -17.41 3.77
C GLN A 170 8.60 -18.43 3.40
N LYS A 171 9.07 -19.17 4.40
CA LYS A 171 9.88 -20.37 4.16
C LYS A 171 9.04 -21.41 3.42
N ALA A 172 9.63 -22.10 2.46
CA ALA A 172 8.94 -23.15 1.70
C ALA A 172 8.68 -24.39 2.57
N PRO A 173 7.51 -25.04 2.41
CA PRO A 173 6.40 -24.71 1.52
C PRO A 173 5.54 -23.54 2.09
N ALA A 174 5.23 -22.55 1.24
CA ALA A 174 4.46 -21.40 1.67
C ALA A 174 2.97 -21.73 1.89
N ARG A 175 2.41 -21.26 2.99
CA ARG A 175 0.97 -21.33 3.27
C ARG A 175 0.20 -20.42 2.31
N GLN A 176 -1.00 -20.84 1.91
CA GLN A 176 -1.79 -20.17 0.90
C GLN A 176 -2.90 -19.32 1.52
N LEU A 177 -3.11 -18.12 1.02
CA LEU A 177 -4.24 -17.25 1.35
C LEU A 177 -5.48 -17.68 0.55
N VAL A 178 -6.17 -18.72 1.05
CA VAL A 178 -7.19 -19.45 0.30
C VAL A 178 -8.37 -18.60 -0.15
N ASN A 179 -8.76 -17.59 0.63
CA ASN A 179 -9.85 -16.70 0.31
C ASN A 179 -9.47 -15.66 -0.75
N LEU A 180 -8.16 -15.40 -0.95
CA LEU A 180 -7.67 -14.41 -1.91
C LEU A 180 -7.29 -15.02 -3.28
N LYS A 181 -7.15 -16.32 -3.37
CA LYS A 181 -6.57 -17.06 -4.51
C LYS A 181 -7.18 -16.70 -5.87
N ASN A 182 -8.49 -16.45 -5.93
CA ASN A 182 -9.21 -16.20 -7.18
C ASN A 182 -9.52 -14.71 -7.41
N ILE A 183 -9.03 -13.83 -6.57
CA ILE A 183 -9.27 -12.40 -6.65
C ILE A 183 -8.08 -11.76 -7.35
N PRO A 184 -8.24 -11.15 -8.54
CA PRO A 184 -7.16 -10.44 -9.19
C PRO A 184 -6.77 -9.20 -8.39
N ALA A 185 -5.47 -8.92 -8.32
CA ALA A 185 -4.96 -7.75 -7.63
C ALA A 185 -3.86 -7.05 -8.41
N VAL A 186 -3.72 -5.75 -8.17
CA VAL A 186 -2.59 -4.95 -8.63
C VAL A 186 -2.09 -4.05 -7.51
N ILE A 187 -0.78 -3.92 -7.43
CA ILE A 187 -0.10 -2.93 -6.58
C ILE A 187 0.56 -1.90 -7.49
N ILE A 188 0.25 -0.63 -7.26
CA ILE A 188 0.71 0.50 -8.07
C ILE A 188 1.54 1.42 -7.19
N ALA A 189 2.70 1.88 -7.68
CA ALA A 189 3.50 2.88 -6.98
C ALA A 189 4.09 3.93 -7.93
N GLY A 190 4.24 5.15 -7.41
CA GLY A 190 4.87 6.28 -8.08
C GLY A 190 6.39 6.15 -8.15
N GLU A 191 6.99 6.67 -9.22
CA GLU A 191 8.45 6.58 -9.48
C GLU A 191 9.29 7.22 -8.36
N ALA A 192 8.80 8.31 -7.78
CA ALA A 192 9.51 9.07 -6.75
C ALA A 192 9.04 8.76 -5.32
N SER A 193 8.10 7.84 -5.16
CA SER A 193 7.62 7.42 -3.85
C SER A 193 8.58 6.46 -3.17
N TYR A 194 8.63 6.52 -1.84
CA TYR A 194 9.34 5.52 -1.03
C TYR A 194 8.75 4.10 -1.18
N HIS A 195 7.49 3.98 -1.57
CA HIS A 195 6.82 2.72 -1.88
C HIS A 195 7.44 1.99 -3.07
N GLN A 196 8.01 2.74 -4.03
CA GLN A 196 8.72 2.17 -5.17
C GLN A 196 9.83 1.20 -4.75
N LEU A 197 10.42 1.41 -3.57
CA LEU A 197 11.56 0.63 -3.10
C LEU A 197 11.17 -0.73 -2.51
N TYR A 198 9.90 -0.92 -2.06
CA TYR A 198 9.53 -2.12 -1.33
C TYR A 198 8.16 -2.73 -1.66
N ASP A 199 7.27 -2.06 -2.39
CA ASP A 199 5.93 -2.61 -2.68
C ASP A 199 5.97 -3.88 -3.56
N HIS A 200 7.04 -4.08 -4.32
CA HIS A 200 7.32 -5.33 -5.02
C HIS A 200 7.36 -6.52 -4.04
N CYS A 201 7.82 -6.32 -2.80
CA CYS A 201 7.83 -7.36 -1.77
C CYS A 201 6.43 -7.78 -1.38
N THR A 202 5.49 -6.83 -1.27
CA THR A 202 4.08 -7.15 -0.98
C THR A 202 3.46 -7.95 -2.13
N ALA A 203 3.70 -7.54 -3.38
CA ALA A 203 3.23 -8.29 -4.55
C ALA A 203 3.85 -9.70 -4.61
N LYS A 204 5.16 -9.82 -4.36
CA LYS A 204 5.89 -11.09 -4.33
C LYS A 204 5.34 -12.04 -3.26
N TYR A 205 5.10 -11.53 -2.05
CA TYR A 205 4.50 -12.29 -0.96
C TYR A 205 3.10 -12.79 -1.29
N LEU A 206 2.22 -11.92 -1.78
CA LEU A 206 0.86 -12.27 -2.17
C LEU A 206 0.84 -13.34 -3.26
N ASN A 207 1.73 -13.24 -4.26
CA ASN A 207 1.90 -14.27 -5.29
C ASN A 207 2.41 -15.60 -4.71
N GLN A 208 3.38 -15.58 -3.79
CA GLN A 208 3.85 -16.77 -3.10
C GLN A 208 2.71 -17.43 -2.31
N ALA A 209 1.83 -16.63 -1.70
CA ALA A 209 0.66 -17.08 -0.95
C ALA A 209 -0.56 -17.39 -1.85
N GLY A 210 -0.39 -17.43 -3.18
CA GLY A 210 -1.40 -17.91 -4.13
C GLY A 210 -2.37 -16.86 -4.69
N MET A 211 -2.27 -15.59 -4.30
CA MET A 211 -3.06 -14.49 -4.85
C MET A 211 -2.40 -13.93 -6.11
N LYS A 212 -3.10 -13.88 -7.23
CA LYS A 212 -2.58 -13.32 -8.49
C LYS A 212 -2.46 -11.80 -8.40
N THR A 213 -1.29 -11.31 -8.04
CA THR A 213 -1.01 -9.90 -7.81
C THR A 213 -0.02 -9.37 -8.84
N GLU A 214 -0.42 -8.38 -9.62
CA GLU A 214 0.46 -7.66 -10.53
C GLU A 214 1.21 -6.56 -9.77
N TRP A 215 2.52 -6.43 -10.01
CA TRP A 215 3.32 -5.28 -9.61
C TRP A 215 3.45 -4.31 -10.77
N LEU A 216 2.84 -3.13 -10.66
CA LEU A 216 2.76 -2.11 -11.69
C LEU A 216 3.34 -0.76 -11.23
N PRO A 217 4.66 -0.60 -11.21
CA PRO A 217 5.25 0.71 -11.00
C PRO A 217 4.94 1.64 -12.18
N LEU A 218 4.48 2.86 -11.89
CA LEU A 218 3.93 3.79 -12.90
C LEU A 218 4.91 4.14 -14.03
N GLN A 219 6.22 4.17 -13.75
CA GLN A 219 7.22 4.43 -14.80
C GLN A 219 7.29 3.33 -15.87
N LYS A 220 6.86 2.11 -15.58
CA LYS A 220 6.78 1.03 -16.60
C LYS A 220 5.68 1.28 -17.64
N VAL A 221 4.70 2.10 -17.31
CA VAL A 221 3.62 2.50 -18.23
C VAL A 221 3.77 3.96 -18.70
N GLY A 222 4.98 4.54 -18.56
CA GLY A 222 5.32 5.86 -19.07
C GLY A 222 4.87 7.02 -18.18
N ILE A 223 4.31 6.78 -17.00
CA ILE A 223 3.90 7.82 -16.05
C ILE A 223 5.04 8.04 -15.05
N ARG A 224 5.54 9.26 -14.98
CA ARG A 224 6.75 9.59 -14.24
C ARG A 224 6.57 10.75 -13.29
N GLY A 225 7.46 10.80 -12.29
CA GLY A 225 7.59 11.92 -11.37
C GLY A 225 6.55 11.96 -10.27
N ASN A 226 5.80 10.89 -10.05
CA ASN A 226 4.79 10.79 -9.00
C ASN A 226 5.40 10.36 -7.67
N GLY A 227 5.01 11.05 -6.60
CA GLY A 227 5.26 10.67 -5.22
C GLY A 227 4.10 9.84 -4.65
N HIS A 228 3.98 9.85 -3.31
CA HIS A 228 3.00 9.03 -2.60
C HIS A 228 1.53 9.45 -2.82
N MET A 229 1.28 10.75 -3.00
CA MET A 229 -0.08 11.30 -3.06
C MET A 229 -0.59 11.40 -4.50
N VAL A 230 -0.50 10.32 -5.26
CA VAL A 230 -0.82 10.26 -6.69
C VAL A 230 -2.18 10.85 -7.07
N MET A 231 -3.18 10.80 -6.15
CA MET A 231 -4.54 11.28 -6.40
C MET A 231 -4.67 12.80 -6.45
N ILE A 232 -3.74 13.54 -5.83
CA ILE A 232 -3.75 15.01 -5.85
C ILE A 232 -2.67 15.59 -6.78
N GLU A 233 -1.88 14.75 -7.42
CA GLU A 233 -0.80 15.19 -8.30
C GLU A 233 -1.30 15.60 -9.69
N LYS A 234 -0.49 16.39 -10.44
CA LYS A 234 -0.87 17.04 -11.71
C LYS A 234 -1.42 16.07 -12.77
N ASN A 235 -0.92 14.84 -12.79
CA ASN A 235 -1.27 13.81 -13.77
C ASN A 235 -2.19 12.71 -13.21
N ASN A 236 -2.93 12.98 -12.13
CA ASN A 236 -3.79 12.01 -11.44
C ASN A 236 -4.80 11.31 -12.38
N LEU A 237 -5.35 12.03 -13.38
CA LEU A 237 -6.28 11.44 -14.34
C LEU A 237 -5.62 10.42 -15.28
N GLN A 238 -4.33 10.56 -15.57
CA GLN A 238 -3.59 9.55 -16.32
C GLN A 238 -3.44 8.26 -15.48
N ILE A 239 -3.21 8.40 -14.18
CA ILE A 239 -3.13 7.27 -13.24
C ILE A 239 -4.51 6.61 -13.09
N ALA A 240 -5.58 7.40 -12.96
CA ALA A 240 -6.94 6.88 -12.93
C ALA A 240 -7.26 6.06 -14.20
N LYS A 241 -6.78 6.52 -15.38
CA LYS A 241 -6.93 5.76 -16.63
C LYS A 241 -6.17 4.43 -16.60
N VAL A 242 -4.95 4.38 -16.05
CA VAL A 242 -4.20 3.12 -15.90
C VAL A 242 -4.98 2.13 -15.03
N ILE A 243 -5.58 2.60 -13.94
CA ILE A 243 -6.41 1.78 -13.05
C ILE A 243 -7.65 1.27 -13.81
N ASP A 244 -8.35 2.13 -14.54
CA ASP A 244 -9.54 1.78 -15.31
C ASP A 244 -9.22 0.75 -16.42
N ASP A 245 -8.12 0.95 -17.15
CA ASP A 245 -7.65 0.03 -18.18
C ASP A 245 -7.31 -1.36 -17.56
N TRP A 246 -6.66 -1.36 -16.39
CA TRP A 246 -6.38 -2.60 -15.68
C TRP A 246 -7.67 -3.33 -15.25
N VAL A 247 -8.64 -2.59 -14.72
CA VAL A 247 -9.96 -3.13 -14.30
C VAL A 247 -10.66 -3.75 -15.52
N LYS A 248 -10.76 -3.04 -16.64
CA LYS A 248 -11.40 -3.54 -17.87
C LYS A 248 -10.76 -4.83 -18.39
N LYS A 249 -9.46 -4.97 -18.21
CA LYS A 249 -8.71 -6.15 -18.65
C LYS A 249 -8.88 -7.36 -17.72
N ASN A 250 -8.95 -7.15 -16.42
CA ASN A 250 -8.79 -8.21 -15.41
C ASN A 250 -10.08 -8.54 -14.64
N VAL A 251 -11.09 -7.69 -14.68
CA VAL A 251 -12.37 -7.90 -13.95
C VAL A 251 -13.48 -8.21 -14.94
N LYS A 252 -14.11 -9.37 -14.76
CA LYS A 252 -15.26 -9.86 -15.56
C LYS A 252 -16.56 -9.70 -14.80
#